data_6e2daa9af3d39317ec23ecb776034ded
#
_entry.id   6e2daa9af3d39317ec23ecb776034ded
#
_cell.length_a   1.000
_cell.length_b   1.000
_cell.length_c   1.000
_cell.angle_alpha   90.00
_cell.angle_beta   90.00
_cell.angle_gamma   90.00
#
_symmetry.space_group_name_H-M   'P 1'
#
loop_
_entity.id
_entity.type
_entity.pdbx_description
1 polymer ?
#
loop_
_entity_poly.entity_id
_entity_poly.type
_entity_poly.pdbx_seq_one_letter_code
_entity_poly.pdbx_strand_id
1 'polypeptide(L)'
;MKILKIVLWVIALLAVALVIWVYYMGLFNKLEVTEREVGPYTLVYEDYIGPYQNTGAVVQAVYDRLAKDGIKPTDGFGIYLDDPSKVKQEKLRSQVGCVINENNLPLFYKVSDTYKVINWKRGKVLATEFPIRNPLSYMFGPMKAYPELARYMKKKKITEDQIGLCMEYYDMASNKIIFMFQVKGR
;
A
#
# COMPACT_ATOMS: atom_id res chain seq x y z
N MET A 1 17.20 39.08 -26.97
CA MET A 1 18.02 37.84 -27.08
C MET A 1 18.59 37.33 -25.76
N LYS A 2 19.17 38.14 -24.85
CA LYS A 2 19.75 37.68 -23.58
C LYS A 2 18.69 37.10 -22.62
N ILE A 3 17.55 37.77 -22.45
CA ILE A 3 16.44 37.29 -21.58
C ILE A 3 15.92 35.95 -22.06
N LEU A 4 15.70 35.73 -23.35
CA LEU A 4 15.23 34.48 -23.92
C LEU A 4 16.22 33.33 -23.62
N LYS A 5 17.52 33.55 -23.72
CA LYS A 5 18.55 32.55 -23.34
C LYS A 5 18.50 32.21 -21.87
N ILE A 6 18.34 33.20 -20.98
CA ILE A 6 18.21 33.00 -19.53
C ILE A 6 16.97 32.13 -19.22
N VAL A 7 15.82 32.47 -19.83
CA VAL A 7 14.58 31.69 -19.65
C VAL A 7 14.77 30.22 -20.11
N LEU A 8 15.39 30.02 -21.25
CA LEU A 8 15.68 28.65 -21.74
C LEU A 8 16.60 27.86 -20.80
N TRP A 9 17.64 28.51 -20.26
CA TRP A 9 18.52 27.86 -19.26
C TRP A 9 17.78 27.50 -17.97
N VAL A 10 16.90 28.39 -17.48
CA VAL A 10 16.07 28.11 -16.28
C VAL A 10 15.13 26.92 -16.54
N ILE A 11 14.47 26.88 -17.69
CA ILE A 11 13.61 25.74 -18.07
C ILE A 11 14.42 24.44 -18.13
N ALA A 12 15.61 24.47 -18.75
CA ALA A 12 16.47 23.30 -18.83
C ALA A 12 16.91 22.79 -17.44
N LEU A 13 17.28 23.71 -16.53
CA LEU A 13 17.62 23.36 -15.14
C LEU A 13 16.44 22.73 -14.41
N LEU A 14 15.24 23.30 -14.53
CA LEU A 14 14.02 22.76 -13.93
C LEU A 14 13.68 21.36 -14.48
N ALA A 15 13.86 21.15 -15.79
CA ALA A 15 13.65 19.84 -16.41
C ALA A 15 14.64 18.80 -15.88
N VAL A 16 15.91 19.15 -15.73
CA VAL A 16 16.93 18.28 -15.13
C VAL A 16 16.58 17.94 -13.68
N ALA A 17 16.22 18.96 -12.89
CA ALA A 17 15.82 18.77 -11.49
C ALA A 17 14.59 17.84 -11.37
N LEU A 18 13.61 18.00 -12.27
CA LEU A 18 12.44 17.12 -12.33
C LEU A 18 12.82 15.68 -12.65
N VAL A 19 13.71 15.46 -13.62
CA VAL A 19 14.17 14.09 -13.97
C VAL A 19 14.90 13.45 -12.79
N ILE A 20 15.79 14.19 -12.12
CA ILE A 20 16.48 13.71 -10.92
C ILE A 20 15.48 13.35 -9.82
N TRP A 21 14.48 14.20 -9.60
CA TRP A 21 13.43 13.97 -8.60
C TRP A 21 12.60 12.72 -8.92
N VAL A 22 12.17 12.55 -10.19
CA VAL A 22 11.42 11.37 -10.65
C VAL A 22 12.26 10.10 -10.49
N TYR A 23 13.56 10.15 -10.80
CA TYR A 23 14.49 9.06 -10.56
C TYR A 23 14.62 8.74 -9.07
N TYR A 24 14.79 9.76 -8.23
CA TYR A 24 14.83 9.61 -6.78
C TYR A 24 13.55 8.96 -6.25
N MET A 25 12.37 9.31 -6.77
CA MET A 25 11.09 8.71 -6.40
C MET A 25 10.95 7.22 -6.77
N GLY A 26 11.91 6.65 -7.50
CA GLY A 26 11.89 5.25 -7.91
C GLY A 26 10.91 4.95 -9.05
N LEU A 27 10.41 5.98 -9.74
CA LEU A 27 9.46 5.80 -10.83
C LEU A 27 10.07 5.10 -12.05
N PHE A 28 11.37 5.16 -12.24
CA PHE A 28 12.09 4.41 -13.28
C PHE A 28 12.50 3.00 -12.84
N ASN A 29 12.44 2.67 -11.56
CA ASN A 29 12.82 1.35 -11.09
C ASN A 29 11.85 0.31 -11.62
N LYS A 30 12.38 -0.77 -12.18
CA LYS A 30 11.59 -1.93 -12.54
C LYS A 30 11.18 -2.64 -11.26
N LEU A 31 9.88 -2.83 -11.07
CA LEU A 31 9.39 -3.60 -9.94
C LEU A 31 9.45 -5.09 -10.28
N GLU A 32 9.97 -5.87 -9.35
CA GLU A 32 10.02 -7.32 -9.47
C GLU A 32 8.84 -7.92 -8.72
N VAL A 33 8.11 -8.81 -9.39
CA VAL A 33 7.03 -9.58 -8.77
C VAL A 33 7.57 -10.95 -8.38
N THR A 34 7.40 -11.29 -7.11
CA THR A 34 7.83 -12.57 -6.52
C THR A 34 6.65 -13.35 -5.97
N GLU A 35 6.73 -14.67 -6.02
CA GLU A 35 5.82 -15.57 -5.28
C GLU A 35 6.47 -15.88 -3.94
N ARG A 36 5.77 -15.56 -2.83
CA ARG A 36 6.28 -15.86 -1.48
C ARG A 36 5.17 -16.20 -0.52
N GLU A 37 5.49 -16.88 0.57
CA GLU A 37 4.57 -17.06 1.69
C GLU A 37 4.65 -15.86 2.63
N VAL A 38 3.49 -15.40 3.09
CA VAL A 38 3.37 -14.32 4.08
C VAL A 38 2.36 -14.66 5.15
N GLY A 39 2.43 -13.95 6.28
CA GLY A 39 1.53 -14.11 7.40
C GLY A 39 1.94 -15.24 8.38
N PRO A 40 1.09 -15.56 9.36
CA PRO A 40 -0.23 -14.92 9.55
C PRO A 40 -0.11 -13.45 10.00
N TYR A 41 -1.16 -12.65 9.74
CA TYR A 41 -1.26 -11.29 10.25
C TYR A 41 -2.58 -11.10 10.99
N THR A 42 -2.56 -10.39 12.10
CA THR A 42 -3.73 -9.86 12.78
C THR A 42 -3.90 -8.40 12.37
N LEU A 43 -4.97 -8.11 11.63
CA LEU A 43 -5.22 -6.81 11.01
C LEU A 43 -6.41 -6.15 11.72
N VAL A 44 -6.19 -5.01 12.36
CA VAL A 44 -7.24 -4.20 12.97
C VAL A 44 -7.62 -3.10 12.00
N TYR A 45 -8.91 -2.97 11.67
CA TYR A 45 -9.35 -2.09 10.60
C TYR A 45 -10.63 -1.32 10.92
N GLU A 46 -10.86 -0.29 10.12
CA GLU A 46 -12.17 0.34 9.93
C GLU A 46 -12.57 0.29 8.46
N ASP A 47 -13.88 0.13 8.23
CA ASP A 47 -14.43 0.28 6.88
C ASP A 47 -14.48 1.76 6.53
N TYR A 48 -14.05 2.10 5.32
CA TYR A 48 -14.09 3.47 4.82
C TYR A 48 -14.73 3.49 3.42
N ILE A 49 -15.60 4.46 3.22
CA ILE A 49 -16.21 4.76 1.90
C ILE A 49 -15.83 6.19 1.54
N GLY A 50 -15.15 6.36 0.42
CA GLY A 50 -14.68 7.65 -0.06
C GLY A 50 -13.37 7.57 -0.85
N PRO A 51 -12.80 8.74 -1.22
CA PRO A 51 -11.54 8.80 -1.96
C PRO A 51 -10.39 8.10 -1.23
N TYR A 52 -9.67 7.23 -1.91
CA TYR A 52 -8.58 6.45 -1.32
C TYR A 52 -7.44 7.32 -0.76
N GLN A 53 -7.29 8.55 -1.26
CA GLN A 53 -6.32 9.52 -0.74
C GLN A 53 -6.57 9.91 0.72
N ASN A 54 -7.80 9.74 1.21
CA ASN A 54 -8.19 10.11 2.58
C ASN A 54 -8.04 8.96 3.59
N THR A 55 -7.66 7.76 3.15
CA THR A 55 -7.54 6.59 4.03
C THR A 55 -6.47 6.73 5.11
N GLY A 56 -5.45 7.56 4.88
CA GLY A 56 -4.41 7.82 5.87
C GLY A 56 -4.94 8.36 7.21
N ALA A 57 -5.97 9.20 7.17
CA ALA A 57 -6.62 9.72 8.39
C ALA A 57 -7.35 8.60 9.15
N VAL A 58 -7.92 7.61 8.45
CA VAL A 58 -8.59 6.46 9.06
C VAL A 58 -7.57 5.53 9.71
N VAL A 59 -6.45 5.26 9.04
CA VAL A 59 -5.33 4.48 9.62
C VAL A 59 -4.82 5.14 10.89
N GLN A 60 -4.65 6.48 10.88
CA GLN A 60 -4.21 7.22 12.06
C GLN A 60 -5.23 7.11 13.20
N ALA A 61 -6.53 7.19 12.93
CA ALA A 61 -7.57 7.03 13.94
C ALA A 61 -7.56 5.63 14.57
N VAL A 62 -7.33 4.58 13.77
CA VAL A 62 -7.16 3.21 14.27
C VAL A 62 -5.92 3.11 15.17
N TYR A 63 -4.80 3.68 14.74
CA TYR A 63 -3.58 3.75 15.54
C TYR A 63 -3.81 4.45 16.88
N ASP A 64 -4.43 5.62 16.88
CA ASP A 64 -4.69 6.42 18.09
C ASP A 64 -5.60 5.69 19.07
N ARG A 65 -6.58 4.92 18.57
CA ARG A 65 -7.45 4.09 19.40
C ARG A 65 -6.67 2.93 20.03
N LEU A 66 -5.86 2.20 19.25
CA LEU A 66 -4.99 1.14 19.74
C LEU A 66 -3.97 1.67 20.78
N ALA A 67 -3.42 2.86 20.56
CA ALA A 67 -2.46 3.49 21.45
C ALA A 67 -3.07 3.81 22.84
N LYS A 68 -4.38 4.16 22.92
CA LYS A 68 -5.09 4.34 24.20
C LYS A 68 -5.17 3.06 25.00
N ASP A 69 -5.25 1.91 24.34
CA ASP A 69 -5.23 0.59 24.99
C ASP A 69 -3.80 0.07 25.22
N GLY A 70 -2.77 0.94 25.05
CA GLY A 70 -1.37 0.60 25.24
C GLY A 70 -0.72 -0.18 24.10
N ILE A 71 -1.44 -0.39 22.98
CA ILE A 71 -0.97 -1.13 21.82
C ILE A 71 -0.38 -0.13 20.81
N LYS A 72 0.88 -0.33 20.43
CA LYS A 72 1.60 0.57 19.51
C LYS A 72 2.03 -0.21 18.26
N PRO A 73 1.14 -0.40 17.28
CA PRO A 73 1.52 -1.02 16.02
C PRO A 73 2.51 -0.11 15.27
N THR A 74 3.42 -0.71 14.51
CA THR A 74 4.37 0.02 13.68
C THR A 74 3.91 0.11 12.24
N ASP A 75 3.19 -0.90 11.77
CA ASP A 75 2.85 -1.08 10.38
C ASP A 75 1.35 -0.85 10.14
N GLY A 76 1.05 -0.30 8.97
CA GLY A 76 -0.31 -0.11 8.50
C GLY A 76 -0.64 -1.05 7.33
N PHE A 77 -1.92 -1.07 6.97
CA PHE A 77 -2.36 -1.77 5.76
C PHE A 77 -3.61 -1.13 5.15
N GLY A 78 -3.83 -1.45 3.88
CA GLY A 78 -5.06 -1.15 3.16
C GLY A 78 -5.50 -2.32 2.28
N ILE A 79 -6.78 -2.68 2.35
CA ILE A 79 -7.46 -3.56 1.41
C ILE A 79 -8.44 -2.70 0.64
N TYR A 80 -8.18 -2.52 -0.65
CA TYR A 80 -8.96 -1.68 -1.55
C TYR A 80 -9.91 -2.56 -2.38
N LEU A 81 -11.21 -2.38 -2.19
CA LEU A 81 -12.22 -3.31 -2.67
C LEU A 81 -12.76 -2.97 -4.06
N ASP A 82 -12.54 -1.75 -4.52
CA ASP A 82 -13.07 -1.26 -5.77
C ASP A 82 -11.97 -0.72 -6.70
N ASP A 83 -12.20 -0.87 -8.00
CA ASP A 83 -11.34 -0.27 -9.02
C ASP A 83 -11.70 1.22 -9.19
N PRO A 84 -10.78 2.15 -8.86
CA PRO A 84 -11.05 3.59 -8.93
C PRO A 84 -11.29 4.12 -10.36
N SER A 85 -10.99 3.31 -11.38
CA SER A 85 -11.32 3.66 -12.77
C SER A 85 -12.78 3.35 -13.13
N LYS A 86 -13.45 2.51 -12.34
CA LYS A 86 -14.83 2.03 -12.60
C LYS A 86 -15.85 2.56 -11.60
N VAL A 87 -15.42 2.94 -10.40
CA VAL A 87 -16.28 3.38 -9.31
C VAL A 87 -16.00 4.84 -9.00
N LYS A 88 -17.06 5.64 -8.78
CA LYS A 88 -16.92 7.05 -8.38
C LYS A 88 -16.19 7.15 -7.04
N GLN A 89 -15.35 8.17 -6.89
CA GLN A 89 -14.48 8.33 -5.72
C GLN A 89 -15.24 8.32 -4.39
N GLU A 90 -16.43 8.92 -4.35
CA GLU A 90 -17.27 8.99 -3.14
C GLU A 90 -17.88 7.65 -2.74
N LYS A 91 -17.80 6.63 -3.61
CA LYS A 91 -18.34 5.28 -3.40
C LYS A 91 -17.27 4.21 -3.29
N LEU A 92 -15.99 4.57 -3.38
CA LEU A 92 -14.88 3.63 -3.24
C LEU A 92 -14.85 3.05 -1.81
N ARG A 93 -14.74 1.73 -1.71
CA ARG A 93 -14.74 1.02 -0.44
C ARG A 93 -13.36 0.51 -0.12
N SER A 94 -12.97 0.63 1.12
CA SER A 94 -11.71 0.09 1.63
C SER A 94 -11.82 -0.36 3.08
N GLN A 95 -10.93 -1.24 3.49
CA GLN A 95 -10.68 -1.66 4.87
C GLN A 95 -9.25 -1.31 5.18
N VAL A 96 -9.04 -0.35 6.07
CA VAL A 96 -7.71 0.20 6.34
C VAL A 96 -7.46 0.29 7.83
N GLY A 97 -6.20 0.12 8.22
CA GLY A 97 -5.85 0.16 9.63
C GLY A 97 -4.41 -0.26 9.92
N CYS A 98 -4.23 -0.98 11.03
CA CYS A 98 -2.93 -1.32 11.57
C CYS A 98 -2.72 -2.83 11.67
N VAL A 99 -1.47 -3.25 11.51
CA VAL A 99 -1.03 -4.64 11.71
C VAL A 99 -0.57 -4.80 13.15
N ILE A 100 -1.15 -5.76 13.88
CA ILE A 100 -0.71 -6.07 15.24
C ILE A 100 0.49 -6.99 15.17
N ASN A 101 1.64 -6.49 15.61
CA ASN A 101 2.87 -7.28 15.69
C ASN A 101 2.83 -8.30 16.83
N GLU A 102 3.68 -9.33 16.78
CA GLU A 102 3.70 -10.42 17.74
C GLU A 102 3.85 -9.95 19.20
N ASN A 103 4.63 -8.92 19.44
CA ASN A 103 4.85 -8.38 20.79
C ASN A 103 3.58 -7.76 21.40
N ASN A 104 2.69 -7.25 20.57
CA ASN A 104 1.43 -6.63 20.99
C ASN A 104 0.24 -7.61 21.06
N LEU A 105 0.35 -8.82 20.49
CA LEU A 105 -0.74 -9.79 20.46
C LEU A 105 -1.30 -10.13 21.85
N PRO A 106 -0.47 -10.40 22.89
CA PRO A 106 -1.00 -10.75 24.23
C PRO A 106 -1.83 -9.64 24.86
N LEU A 107 -1.48 -8.38 24.62
CA LEU A 107 -2.24 -7.23 25.08
C LEU A 107 -3.49 -7.03 24.22
N PHE A 108 -3.35 -7.14 22.92
CA PHE A 108 -4.44 -6.98 21.96
C PHE A 108 -5.59 -7.96 22.22
N TYR A 109 -5.31 -9.24 22.50
CA TYR A 109 -6.35 -10.24 22.76
C TYR A 109 -7.23 -9.92 23.99
N LYS A 110 -6.78 -9.07 24.92
CA LYS A 110 -7.59 -8.63 26.06
C LYS A 110 -8.66 -7.61 25.68
N VAL A 111 -8.51 -6.93 24.56
CA VAL A 111 -9.38 -5.85 24.08
C VAL A 111 -9.94 -6.09 22.69
N SER A 112 -9.62 -7.24 22.08
CA SER A 112 -9.94 -7.55 20.68
C SER A 112 -11.41 -7.45 20.32
N ASP A 113 -12.31 -7.76 21.26
CA ASP A 113 -13.76 -7.71 21.04
C ASP A 113 -14.29 -6.30 20.75
N THR A 114 -13.51 -5.26 21.05
CA THR A 114 -13.86 -3.87 20.77
C THR A 114 -13.43 -3.39 19.38
N TYR A 115 -12.74 -4.25 18.61
CA TYR A 115 -12.16 -3.94 17.30
C TYR A 115 -12.71 -4.84 16.20
N LYS A 116 -12.73 -4.32 14.98
CA LYS A 116 -12.91 -5.13 13.77
C LYS A 116 -11.57 -5.76 13.41
N VAL A 117 -11.56 -7.07 13.21
CA VAL A 117 -10.33 -7.83 12.99
C VAL A 117 -10.43 -8.70 11.75
N ILE A 118 -9.40 -8.66 10.91
CA ILE A 118 -9.17 -9.64 9.85
C ILE A 118 -7.98 -10.51 10.26
N ASN A 119 -8.21 -11.81 10.36
CA ASN A 119 -7.13 -12.79 10.53
C ASN A 119 -6.63 -13.23 9.15
N TRP A 120 -5.59 -12.57 8.65
CA TRP A 120 -4.94 -12.97 7.40
C TRP A 120 -4.15 -14.25 7.63
N LYS A 121 -4.59 -15.33 7.03
CA LYS A 121 -3.94 -16.63 7.18
C LYS A 121 -2.61 -16.66 6.43
N ARG A 122 -1.64 -17.45 6.94
CA ARG A 122 -0.43 -17.76 6.19
C ARG A 122 -0.78 -18.36 4.84
N GLY A 123 -0.14 -17.87 3.79
CA GLY A 123 -0.40 -18.37 2.45
C GLY A 123 0.49 -17.73 1.39
N LYS A 124 0.39 -18.26 0.18
CA LYS A 124 1.13 -17.76 -0.98
C LYS A 124 0.52 -16.46 -1.49
N VAL A 125 1.38 -15.52 -1.81
CA VAL A 125 1.02 -14.25 -2.45
C VAL A 125 1.92 -13.98 -3.65
N LEU A 126 1.39 -13.24 -4.60
CA LEU A 126 2.20 -12.48 -5.54
C LEU A 126 2.51 -11.15 -4.87
N ALA A 127 3.78 -10.84 -4.73
CA ALA A 127 4.20 -9.62 -4.05
C ALA A 127 5.15 -8.79 -4.89
N THR A 128 5.02 -7.47 -4.80
CA THR A 128 5.99 -6.51 -5.29
C THR A 128 6.16 -5.36 -4.31
N GLU A 129 7.29 -4.67 -4.35
CA GLU A 129 7.65 -3.67 -3.36
C GLU A 129 7.92 -2.32 -4.01
N PHE A 130 7.47 -1.26 -3.37
CA PHE A 130 7.75 0.12 -3.77
C PHE A 130 8.30 0.92 -2.59
N PRO A 131 9.38 1.72 -2.74
CA PRO A 131 9.95 2.47 -1.63
C PRO A 131 9.05 3.63 -1.18
N ILE A 132 8.91 3.81 0.13
CA ILE A 132 8.31 5.00 0.73
C ILE A 132 9.40 6.04 0.91
N ARG A 133 9.38 7.10 0.11
CA ARG A 133 10.34 8.21 0.17
C ARG A 133 9.72 9.51 0.67
N ASN A 134 8.45 9.69 0.39
CA ASN A 134 7.62 10.82 0.84
C ASN A 134 6.13 10.46 0.64
N PRO A 135 5.18 11.32 1.04
CA PRO A 135 3.75 11.04 0.89
C PRO A 135 3.28 10.70 -0.53
N LEU A 136 3.95 11.18 -1.58
CA LEU A 136 3.61 10.84 -2.97
C LEU A 136 3.89 9.38 -3.32
N SER A 137 4.69 8.68 -2.52
CA SER A 137 4.94 7.24 -2.71
C SER A 137 3.66 6.41 -2.58
N TYR A 138 2.71 6.85 -1.75
CA TYR A 138 1.39 6.19 -1.61
C TYR A 138 0.50 6.36 -2.84
N MET A 139 0.77 7.33 -3.70
CA MET A 139 0.10 7.53 -4.98
C MET A 139 0.85 6.80 -6.12
N PHE A 140 2.17 6.94 -6.19
CA PHE A 140 2.97 6.37 -7.26
C PHE A 140 3.18 4.86 -7.12
N GLY A 141 3.23 4.34 -5.90
CA GLY A 141 3.36 2.91 -5.63
C GLY A 141 2.28 2.08 -6.33
N PRO A 142 0.97 2.33 -6.06
CA PRO A 142 -0.13 1.63 -6.74
C PRO A 142 -0.07 1.76 -8.27
N MET A 143 0.19 2.97 -8.78
CA MET A 143 0.28 3.22 -10.23
C MET A 143 1.33 2.35 -10.94
N LYS A 144 2.39 1.96 -10.22
CA LYS A 144 3.44 1.07 -10.75
C LYS A 144 3.21 -0.40 -10.41
N ALA A 145 2.82 -0.69 -9.19
CA ALA A 145 2.73 -2.05 -8.67
C ALA A 145 1.60 -2.84 -9.32
N TYR A 146 0.40 -2.28 -9.40
CA TYR A 146 -0.74 -3.01 -9.96
C TYR A 146 -0.57 -3.41 -11.42
N PRO A 147 -0.06 -2.57 -12.34
CA PRO A 147 0.23 -3.00 -13.72
C PRO A 147 1.29 -4.11 -13.80
N GLU A 148 2.31 -4.09 -12.94
CA GLU A 148 3.32 -5.15 -12.92
C GLU A 148 2.76 -6.48 -12.42
N LEU A 149 1.95 -6.45 -11.34
CA LEU A 149 1.24 -7.63 -10.85
C LEU A 149 0.31 -8.20 -11.92
N ALA A 150 -0.48 -7.37 -12.59
CA ALA A 150 -1.35 -7.80 -13.69
C ALA A 150 -0.57 -8.41 -14.85
N ARG A 151 0.58 -7.82 -15.23
CA ARG A 151 1.47 -8.35 -16.27
C ARG A 151 2.04 -9.71 -15.87
N TYR A 152 2.44 -9.86 -14.60
CA TYR A 152 2.95 -11.12 -14.08
C TYR A 152 1.87 -12.20 -14.10
N MET A 153 0.67 -11.89 -13.63
CA MET A 153 -0.48 -12.80 -13.67
C MET A 153 -0.75 -13.28 -15.11
N LYS A 154 -0.80 -12.36 -16.07
CA LYS A 154 -0.98 -12.70 -17.49
C LYS A 154 0.13 -13.64 -18.00
N LYS A 155 1.40 -13.36 -17.67
CA LYS A 155 2.55 -14.19 -18.06
C LYS A 155 2.47 -15.60 -17.47
N LYS A 156 2.00 -15.71 -16.22
CA LYS A 156 1.87 -16.98 -15.49
C LYS A 156 0.52 -17.68 -15.70
N LYS A 157 -0.38 -17.09 -16.49
CA LYS A 157 -1.75 -17.58 -16.75
C LYS A 157 -2.55 -17.74 -15.45
N ILE A 158 -2.34 -16.83 -14.48
CA ILE A 158 -3.12 -16.73 -13.24
C ILE A 158 -4.33 -15.86 -13.55
N THR A 159 -5.52 -16.38 -13.28
CA THR A 159 -6.79 -15.70 -13.53
C THR A 159 -7.28 -14.97 -12.28
N GLU A 160 -8.17 -13.98 -12.44
CA GLU A 160 -8.67 -13.16 -11.33
C GLU A 160 -9.41 -13.98 -10.26
N ASP A 161 -10.11 -15.04 -10.65
CA ASP A 161 -10.81 -15.96 -9.73
C ASP A 161 -9.86 -16.74 -8.81
N GLN A 162 -8.60 -16.92 -9.23
CA GLN A 162 -7.52 -17.50 -8.43
C GLN A 162 -6.91 -16.50 -7.42
N ILE A 163 -7.26 -15.22 -7.52
CA ILE A 163 -6.81 -14.20 -6.58
C ILE A 163 -7.86 -14.03 -5.47
N GLY A 164 -7.36 -13.95 -4.25
CA GLY A 164 -8.15 -13.64 -3.04
C GLY A 164 -8.11 -12.16 -2.71
N LEU A 165 -7.83 -11.87 -1.46
CA LEU A 165 -7.67 -10.50 -0.99
C LEU A 165 -6.40 -9.87 -1.58
N CYS A 166 -6.52 -8.58 -1.94
CA CYS A 166 -5.39 -7.75 -2.35
C CYS A 166 -5.11 -6.76 -1.23
N MET A 167 -3.88 -6.74 -0.72
CA MET A 167 -3.48 -5.90 0.41
C MET A 167 -2.25 -5.07 0.05
N GLU A 168 -2.27 -3.81 0.43
CA GLU A 168 -1.09 -2.95 0.54
C GLU A 168 -0.63 -2.99 1.99
N TYR A 169 0.56 -3.50 2.24
CA TYR A 169 1.18 -3.53 3.56
C TYR A 169 2.22 -2.41 3.64
N TYR A 170 2.08 -1.54 4.60
CA TYR A 170 2.97 -0.40 4.81
C TYR A 170 4.03 -0.77 5.85
N ASP A 171 5.15 -1.33 5.38
CA ASP A 171 6.30 -1.69 6.21
C ASP A 171 7.10 -0.43 6.53
N MET A 172 6.84 0.13 7.70
CA MET A 172 7.48 1.37 8.15
C MET A 172 8.93 1.15 8.57
N ALA A 173 9.28 -0.05 9.00
CA ALA A 173 10.65 -0.39 9.39
C ALA A 173 11.59 -0.40 8.17
N SER A 174 11.13 -0.96 7.05
CA SER A 174 11.88 -1.03 5.79
C SER A 174 11.62 0.15 4.86
N ASN A 175 10.70 1.07 5.21
CA ASN A 175 10.24 2.17 4.37
C ASN A 175 9.76 1.70 2.99
N LYS A 176 8.84 0.72 2.97
CA LYS A 176 8.30 0.12 1.75
C LYS A 176 6.80 -0.07 1.82
N ILE A 177 6.15 0.04 0.67
CA ILE A 177 4.81 -0.48 0.43
C ILE A 177 4.98 -1.85 -0.23
N ILE A 178 4.42 -2.88 0.36
CA ILE A 178 4.40 -4.23 -0.18
C ILE A 178 2.98 -4.51 -0.70
N PHE A 179 2.85 -4.64 -2.00
CA PHE A 179 1.60 -4.99 -2.67
C PHE A 179 1.49 -6.50 -2.72
N MET A 180 0.45 -7.07 -2.14
CA MET A 180 0.26 -8.50 -2.01
C MET A 180 -1.09 -8.93 -2.58
N PHE A 181 -1.07 -9.86 -3.54
CA PHE A 181 -2.24 -10.54 -4.08
C PHE A 181 -2.25 -11.96 -3.57
N GLN A 182 -3.20 -12.30 -2.72
CA GLN A 182 -3.35 -13.64 -2.18
C GLN A 182 -3.72 -14.63 -3.29
N VAL A 183 -2.98 -15.74 -3.41
CA VAL A 183 -3.29 -16.79 -4.38
C VAL A 183 -4.13 -17.86 -3.69
N LYS A 184 -5.36 -18.09 -4.20
CA LYS A 184 -6.26 -19.13 -3.72
C LYS A 184 -5.80 -20.51 -4.22
N GLY A 185 -5.76 -21.48 -3.33
CA GLY A 185 -5.78 -22.89 -3.68
C GLY A 185 -4.63 -23.39 -4.58
N ARG A 186 -3.37 -23.15 -4.20
CA ARG A 186 -2.24 -23.96 -4.65
C ARG A 186 -1.46 -24.51 -3.46
#